data_3013be64796ceb02fa342f21149c933c
#
_entry.id   3013be64796ceb02fa342f21149c933c
#
_cell.length_a   1.000
_cell.length_b   1.000
_cell.length_c   1.000
_cell.angle_alpha   90.00
_cell.angle_beta   90.00
_cell.angle_gamma   90.00
#
_symmetry.space_group_name_H-M   'P 1'
#
loop_
_entity.id
_entity.type
_entity.pdbx_description
1 polymer ?
#
loop_
_entity_poly.entity_id
_entity_poly.type
_entity_poly.pdbx_seq_one_letter_code
_entity_poly.pdbx_strand_id
1 'polypeptide(L)'
;GENMSKITSYVLLISTFVIWGTLYVVSSFVLGKLPTFTVAFLRYFIGFIILSLFSLGKRERIDKADVPYFLLIGIVGYFISVDAQLLGTKIAGSSMASLINSTNPIMISVMAALFLKERMTPGAVFGLLLSVAGVFVIIGVGSKVAIAGMILSFVSVLLWSFTSVNTRKIGAKY
;
A
#
# COMPACT_ATOMS: atom_id res chain seq x y z
N GLY A 1 19.10 14.73 -13.75
CA GLY A 1 18.30 14.63 -12.52
C GLY A 1 18.67 15.79 -11.62
N GLU A 2 17.72 16.73 -11.41
CA GLU A 2 17.91 17.85 -10.50
C GLU A 2 18.15 17.30 -9.08
N ASN A 3 19.24 17.78 -8.46
CA ASN A 3 19.51 17.56 -7.05
C ASN A 3 18.43 18.29 -6.23
N MET A 4 17.31 17.62 -5.95
CA MET A 4 16.36 18.12 -4.98
C MET A 4 17.09 18.35 -3.65
N SER A 5 16.92 19.54 -3.05
CA SER A 5 17.51 19.81 -1.75
C SER A 5 17.01 18.76 -0.74
N LYS A 6 17.84 18.34 0.21
CA LYS A 6 17.45 17.38 1.26
C LYS A 6 16.16 17.82 1.97
N ILE A 7 16.01 19.12 2.17
CA ILE A 7 14.81 19.71 2.81
C ILE A 7 13.56 19.43 1.97
N THR A 8 13.61 19.65 0.65
CA THR A 8 12.48 19.36 -0.25
C THR A 8 12.09 17.90 -0.21
N SER A 9 13.08 16.99 -0.20
CA SER A 9 12.83 15.54 -0.10
C SER A 9 12.14 15.18 1.22
N TYR A 10 12.57 15.75 2.35
CA TYR A 10 11.91 15.52 3.64
C TYR A 10 10.49 16.09 3.68
N VAL A 11 10.27 17.28 3.16
CA VAL A 11 8.94 17.90 3.10
C VAL A 11 7.98 17.04 2.27
N LEU A 12 8.41 16.58 1.09
CA LEU A 12 7.60 15.69 0.25
C LEU A 12 7.29 14.37 0.95
N LEU A 13 8.27 13.79 1.64
CA LEU A 13 8.09 12.54 2.37
C LEU A 13 7.06 12.70 3.51
N ILE A 14 7.22 13.73 4.33
CA ILE A 14 6.30 14.02 5.44
C ILE A 14 4.88 14.29 4.89
N SER A 15 4.76 15.09 3.82
CA SER A 15 3.46 15.36 3.18
C SER A 15 2.79 14.08 2.71
N THR A 16 3.55 13.17 2.12
CA THR A 16 3.03 11.87 1.67
C THR A 16 2.49 11.07 2.85
N PHE A 17 3.22 10.98 3.96
CA PHE A 17 2.75 10.25 5.15
C PHE A 17 1.52 10.89 5.79
N VAL A 18 1.44 12.22 5.83
CA VAL A 18 0.25 12.94 6.33
C VAL A 18 -0.96 12.62 5.46
N ILE A 19 -0.82 12.70 4.13
CA ILE A 19 -1.91 12.37 3.19
C ILE A 19 -2.34 10.91 3.36
N TRP A 20 -1.40 9.98 3.47
CA TRP A 20 -1.71 8.56 3.69
C TRP A 20 -2.37 8.28 5.04
N GLY A 21 -1.95 8.98 6.09
CA GLY A 21 -2.57 8.88 7.42
C GLY A 21 -4.04 9.34 7.42
N THR A 22 -4.34 10.45 6.75
CA THR A 22 -5.71 10.96 6.64
C THR A 22 -6.62 10.02 5.82
N LEU A 23 -6.06 9.23 4.91
CA LEU A 23 -6.82 8.30 4.08
C LEU A 23 -7.67 7.31 4.91
N TYR A 24 -7.13 6.79 6.01
CA TYR A 24 -7.85 5.83 6.87
C TYR A 24 -9.04 6.47 7.55
N VAL A 25 -8.88 7.70 8.04
CA VAL A 25 -9.96 8.46 8.69
C VAL A 25 -11.05 8.78 7.69
N VAL A 26 -10.69 9.34 6.54
CA VAL A 26 -11.64 9.68 5.47
C VAL A 26 -12.35 8.42 4.96
N SER A 27 -11.60 7.34 4.73
CA SER A 27 -12.18 6.06 4.27
C SER A 27 -13.20 5.52 5.26
N SER A 28 -12.96 5.61 6.57
CA SER A 28 -13.93 5.11 7.56
C SER A 28 -15.26 5.86 7.53
N PHE A 29 -15.25 7.18 7.31
CA PHE A 29 -16.48 7.96 7.13
C PHE A 29 -17.24 7.57 5.85
N VAL A 30 -16.54 7.39 4.76
CA VAL A 30 -17.15 7.06 3.46
C VAL A 30 -17.67 5.62 3.45
N LEU A 31 -16.94 4.68 4.04
CA LEU A 31 -17.31 3.26 4.15
C LEU A 31 -18.55 3.02 5.03
N GLY A 32 -18.90 3.98 5.89
CA GLY A 32 -20.16 3.98 6.61
C GLY A 32 -21.39 4.30 5.74
N LYS A 33 -21.17 4.90 4.56
CA LYS A 33 -22.24 5.38 3.66
C LYS A 33 -22.28 4.65 2.32
N LEU A 34 -21.14 4.17 1.82
CA LEU A 34 -21.00 3.55 0.51
C LEU A 34 -20.42 2.13 0.61
N PRO A 35 -20.80 1.24 -0.33
CA PRO A 35 -20.17 -0.07 -0.46
C PRO A 35 -18.65 0.06 -0.72
N THR A 36 -17.87 -0.87 -0.19
CA THR A 36 -16.39 -0.87 -0.29
C THR A 36 -15.90 -0.79 -1.73
N PHE A 37 -16.47 -1.61 -2.61
CA PHE A 37 -16.10 -1.62 -4.04
C PHE A 37 -16.43 -0.30 -4.75
N THR A 38 -17.52 0.37 -4.37
CA THR A 38 -17.85 1.70 -4.92
C THR A 38 -16.80 2.73 -4.52
N VAL A 39 -16.35 2.69 -3.27
CA VAL A 39 -15.28 3.60 -2.79
C VAL A 39 -13.97 3.35 -3.55
N ALA A 40 -13.57 2.08 -3.71
CA ALA A 40 -12.39 1.70 -4.46
C ALA A 40 -12.50 2.15 -5.93
N PHE A 41 -13.63 1.87 -6.58
CA PHE A 41 -13.86 2.26 -7.97
C PHE A 41 -13.75 3.77 -8.16
N LEU A 42 -14.47 4.56 -7.37
CA LEU A 42 -14.44 6.03 -7.47
C LEU A 42 -13.04 6.59 -7.27
N ARG A 43 -12.30 6.07 -6.28
CA ARG A 43 -10.92 6.48 -6.01
C ARG A 43 -10.02 6.26 -7.22
N TYR A 44 -10.07 5.07 -7.84
CA TYR A 44 -9.24 4.77 -8.99
C TYR A 44 -9.72 5.43 -10.27
N PHE A 45 -11.01 5.60 -10.43
CA PHE A 45 -11.59 6.29 -11.59
C PHE A 45 -11.17 7.77 -11.61
N ILE A 46 -11.27 8.45 -10.48
CA ILE A 46 -10.80 9.84 -10.34
C ILE A 46 -9.29 9.91 -10.58
N GLY A 47 -8.52 9.02 -9.96
CA GLY A 47 -7.07 8.95 -10.16
C GLY A 47 -6.69 8.69 -11.61
N PHE A 48 -7.40 7.79 -12.29
CA PHE A 48 -7.21 7.52 -13.71
C PHE A 48 -7.45 8.74 -14.59
N ILE A 49 -8.54 9.47 -14.37
CA ILE A 49 -8.83 10.71 -15.13
C ILE A 49 -7.71 11.72 -14.93
N ILE A 50 -7.32 11.99 -13.67
CA ILE A 50 -6.28 12.98 -13.36
C ILE A 50 -4.95 12.58 -14.01
N LEU A 51 -4.51 11.33 -13.80
CA LEU A 51 -3.23 10.86 -14.36
C LEU A 51 -3.25 10.83 -15.89
N SER A 52 -4.39 10.48 -16.50
CA SER A 52 -4.54 10.51 -17.96
C SER A 52 -4.36 11.93 -18.51
N LEU A 53 -4.92 12.96 -17.84
CA LEU A 53 -4.75 14.34 -18.24
C LEU A 53 -3.27 14.79 -18.18
N PHE A 54 -2.53 14.35 -17.14
CA PHE A 54 -1.10 14.65 -17.02
C PHE A 54 -0.22 13.86 -17.99
N SER A 55 -0.70 12.70 -18.47
CA SER A 55 0.01 11.87 -19.43
C SER A 55 -0.27 12.24 -20.89
N LEU A 56 -1.21 13.17 -21.15
CA LEU A 56 -1.50 13.66 -22.48
C LEU A 56 -0.24 14.32 -23.08
N GLY A 57 0.36 13.68 -24.05
CA GLY A 57 1.60 14.14 -24.69
C GLY A 57 2.85 13.30 -24.42
N LYS A 58 2.84 12.45 -23.40
CA LYS A 58 3.89 11.46 -23.16
C LYS A 58 3.51 10.12 -23.83
N ARG A 59 4.05 9.89 -25.02
CA ARG A 59 3.83 8.62 -25.76
C ARG A 59 4.93 7.61 -25.40
N GLU A 60 4.88 7.05 -24.23
CA GLU A 60 5.69 5.89 -23.90
C GLU A 60 5.00 4.62 -24.39
N ARG A 61 5.71 3.82 -25.19
CA ARG A 61 5.17 2.55 -25.70
C ARG A 61 5.50 1.44 -24.70
N ILE A 62 4.47 0.86 -24.12
CA ILE A 62 4.59 -0.32 -23.28
C ILE A 62 4.90 -1.53 -24.18
N ASP A 63 5.96 -2.25 -23.84
CA ASP A 63 6.29 -3.51 -24.49
C ASP A 63 5.19 -4.55 -24.19
N LYS A 64 4.75 -5.29 -25.23
CA LYS A 64 3.73 -6.33 -25.08
C LYS A 64 4.14 -7.42 -24.08
N ALA A 65 5.44 -7.66 -23.94
CA ALA A 65 5.96 -8.61 -22.97
C ALA A 65 5.75 -8.19 -21.51
N ASP A 66 5.58 -6.90 -21.24
CA ASP A 66 5.39 -6.36 -19.90
C ASP A 66 3.92 -6.21 -19.51
N VAL A 67 2.99 -6.34 -20.45
CA VAL A 67 1.54 -6.27 -20.19
C VAL A 67 1.09 -7.20 -19.06
N PRO A 68 1.53 -8.47 -18.97
CA PRO A 68 1.16 -9.35 -17.86
C PRO A 68 1.61 -8.81 -16.49
N TYR A 69 2.75 -8.12 -16.42
CA TYR A 69 3.21 -7.47 -15.18
C TYR A 69 2.32 -6.30 -14.79
N PHE A 70 1.93 -5.46 -15.73
CA PHE A 70 1.00 -4.37 -15.46
C PHE A 70 -0.37 -4.88 -15.00
N LEU A 71 -0.87 -5.96 -15.60
CA LEU A 71 -2.11 -6.61 -15.18
C LEU A 71 -1.98 -7.18 -13.76
N LEU A 72 -0.89 -7.86 -13.44
CA LEU A 72 -0.63 -8.39 -12.11
C LEU A 72 -0.59 -7.26 -11.07
N ILE A 73 0.13 -6.19 -11.34
CA ILE A 73 0.21 -5.02 -10.48
C ILE A 73 -1.18 -4.40 -10.28
N GLY A 74 -1.94 -4.22 -11.36
CA GLY A 74 -3.29 -3.65 -11.31
C GLY A 74 -4.27 -4.51 -10.53
N ILE A 75 -4.32 -5.81 -10.81
CA ILE A 75 -5.28 -6.72 -10.17
C ILE A 75 -4.87 -7.02 -8.74
N VAL A 76 -3.64 -7.44 -8.49
CA VAL A 76 -3.21 -7.87 -7.16
C VAL A 76 -2.95 -6.69 -6.23
N GLY A 77 -2.22 -5.69 -6.72
CA GLY A 77 -1.82 -4.55 -5.90
C GLY A 77 -2.90 -3.50 -5.73
N TYR A 78 -3.54 -3.11 -6.82
CA TYR A 78 -4.50 -2.00 -6.76
C TYR A 78 -5.95 -2.44 -6.57
N PHE A 79 -6.35 -3.59 -7.08
CA PHE A 79 -7.72 -4.07 -6.86
C PHE A 79 -7.79 -4.91 -5.58
N ILE A 80 -7.22 -6.11 -5.54
CA ILE A 80 -7.39 -7.03 -4.41
C ILE A 80 -6.82 -6.46 -3.11
N SER A 81 -5.61 -5.88 -3.15
CA SER A 81 -4.95 -5.35 -1.96
C SER A 81 -5.73 -4.19 -1.34
N VAL A 82 -6.23 -3.26 -2.17
CA VAL A 82 -6.94 -2.09 -1.65
C VAL A 82 -8.35 -2.43 -1.19
N ASP A 83 -9.04 -3.36 -1.86
CA ASP A 83 -10.33 -3.83 -1.36
C ASP A 83 -10.17 -4.58 -0.04
N ALA A 84 -9.13 -5.39 0.12
CA ALA A 84 -8.80 -6.02 1.41
C ALA A 84 -8.50 -4.97 2.49
N GLN A 85 -7.77 -3.89 2.16
CA GLN A 85 -7.52 -2.77 3.06
C GLN A 85 -8.80 -2.06 3.49
N LEU A 86 -9.66 -1.73 2.54
CA LEU A 86 -10.92 -1.02 2.82
C LEU A 86 -11.88 -1.88 3.63
N LEU A 87 -12.01 -3.16 3.31
CA LEU A 87 -12.79 -4.12 4.09
C LEU A 87 -12.20 -4.30 5.50
N GLY A 88 -10.89 -4.41 5.61
CA GLY A 88 -10.19 -4.46 6.89
C GLY A 88 -10.47 -3.22 7.73
N THR A 89 -10.40 -2.03 7.13
CA THR A 89 -10.71 -0.75 7.78
C THR A 89 -12.19 -0.68 8.22
N LYS A 90 -13.10 -1.18 7.40
CA LYS A 90 -14.54 -1.21 7.72
C LYS A 90 -14.84 -2.12 8.91
N ILE A 91 -14.17 -3.27 9.01
CA ILE A 91 -14.44 -4.30 10.02
C ILE A 91 -13.68 -4.04 11.32
N ALA A 92 -12.38 -3.74 11.24
CA ALA A 92 -11.53 -3.56 12.42
C ALA A 92 -11.50 -2.10 12.93
N GLY A 93 -11.97 -1.15 12.12
CA GLY A 93 -11.84 0.28 12.39
C GLY A 93 -10.54 0.87 11.86
N SER A 94 -10.55 2.18 11.65
CA SER A 94 -9.42 2.91 11.04
C SER A 94 -8.13 2.82 11.86
N SER A 95 -8.22 2.88 13.19
CA SER A 95 -7.06 2.82 14.07
C SER A 95 -6.31 1.48 13.97
N MET A 96 -7.03 0.35 14.05
CA MET A 96 -6.43 -0.97 13.95
C MET A 96 -5.88 -1.24 12.55
N ALA A 97 -6.63 -0.88 11.51
CA ALA A 97 -6.19 -1.03 10.13
C ALA A 97 -4.94 -0.19 9.83
N SER A 98 -4.87 1.05 10.29
CA SER A 98 -3.71 1.92 10.08
C SER A 98 -2.46 1.40 10.81
N LEU A 99 -2.61 0.90 12.04
CA LEU A 99 -1.51 0.29 12.79
C LEU A 99 -0.93 -0.92 12.06
N ILE A 100 -1.78 -1.83 11.54
CA ILE A 100 -1.31 -2.96 10.77
C ILE A 100 -0.64 -2.50 9.47
N ASN A 101 -1.22 -1.53 8.77
CA ASN A 101 -0.65 -1.00 7.53
C ASN A 101 0.65 -0.20 7.74
N SER A 102 0.93 0.28 8.95
CA SER A 102 2.23 0.90 9.28
C SER A 102 3.41 -0.08 9.18
N THR A 103 3.14 -1.38 9.13
CA THR A 103 4.15 -2.42 8.90
C THR A 103 4.59 -2.52 7.41
N ASN A 104 3.91 -1.84 6.48
CA ASN A 104 4.21 -1.87 5.05
C ASN A 104 5.70 -1.65 4.71
N PRO A 105 6.43 -0.65 5.25
CA PRO A 105 7.82 -0.43 4.88
C PRO A 105 8.71 -1.64 5.20
N ILE A 106 8.42 -2.30 6.32
CA ILE A 106 9.17 -3.48 6.77
C ILE A 106 8.84 -4.68 5.88
N MET A 107 7.55 -4.89 5.58
CA MET A 107 7.12 -5.98 4.71
C MET A 107 7.62 -5.80 3.27
N ILE A 108 7.70 -4.57 2.77
CA ILE A 108 8.34 -4.28 1.48
C ILE A 108 9.83 -4.67 1.53
N SER A 109 10.54 -4.37 2.61
CA SER A 109 11.95 -4.76 2.77
C SER A 109 12.11 -6.29 2.81
N VAL A 110 11.22 -7.01 3.49
CA VAL A 110 11.20 -8.48 3.50
C VAL A 110 10.97 -9.03 2.09
N MET A 111 9.97 -8.51 1.39
CA MET A 111 9.68 -8.94 0.01
C MET A 111 10.83 -8.59 -0.94
N ALA A 112 11.49 -7.45 -0.79
CA ALA A 112 12.67 -7.09 -1.56
C ALA A 112 13.82 -8.07 -1.29
N ALA A 113 14.05 -8.46 -0.04
CA ALA A 113 15.06 -9.46 0.31
C ALA A 113 14.76 -10.83 -0.33
N LEU A 114 13.49 -11.26 -0.33
CA LEU A 114 13.07 -12.55 -0.89
C LEU A 114 13.12 -12.57 -2.43
N PHE A 115 12.59 -11.54 -3.08
CA PHE A 115 12.41 -11.54 -4.54
C PHE A 115 13.54 -10.88 -5.31
N LEU A 116 14.19 -9.85 -4.72
CA LEU A 116 15.33 -9.15 -5.33
C LEU A 116 16.68 -9.61 -4.77
N LYS A 117 16.66 -10.53 -3.77
CA LYS A 117 17.86 -11.02 -3.07
C LYS A 117 18.70 -9.88 -2.45
N GLU A 118 18.03 -8.79 -2.06
CA GLU A 118 18.67 -7.69 -1.34
C GLU A 118 18.98 -8.11 0.10
N ARG A 119 20.12 -7.66 0.64
CA ARG A 119 20.48 -7.98 2.03
C ARG A 119 19.68 -7.09 2.98
N MET A 120 18.98 -7.71 3.93
CA MET A 120 18.34 -6.97 5.01
C MET A 120 19.39 -6.42 5.97
N THR A 121 19.25 -5.15 6.36
CA THR A 121 20.09 -4.58 7.40
C THR A 121 19.67 -5.13 8.78
N PRO A 122 20.58 -5.22 9.77
CA PRO A 122 20.23 -5.66 11.12
C PRO A 122 19.08 -4.85 11.73
N GLY A 123 19.04 -3.53 11.45
CA GLY A 123 17.94 -2.66 11.88
C GLY A 123 16.60 -3.04 11.24
N ALA A 124 16.58 -3.45 9.98
CA ALA A 124 15.36 -3.92 9.31
C ALA A 124 14.86 -5.24 9.92
N VAL A 125 15.77 -6.16 10.27
CA VAL A 125 15.41 -7.41 10.96
C VAL A 125 14.82 -7.12 12.34
N PHE A 126 15.47 -6.23 13.12
CA PHE A 126 14.96 -5.84 14.43
C PHE A 126 13.59 -5.16 14.34
N GLY A 127 13.41 -4.24 13.38
CA GLY A 127 12.13 -3.60 13.09
C GLY A 127 11.03 -4.60 12.71
N LEU A 128 11.37 -5.64 11.93
CA LEU A 128 10.45 -6.72 11.59
C LEU A 128 9.98 -7.47 12.84
N LEU A 129 10.89 -7.85 13.72
CA LEU A 129 10.55 -8.55 14.96
C LEU A 129 9.64 -7.71 15.86
N LEU A 130 9.95 -6.42 16.01
CA LEU A 130 9.11 -5.46 16.75
C LEU A 130 7.72 -5.31 16.11
N SER A 131 7.63 -5.22 14.80
CA SER A 131 6.35 -5.12 14.09
C SER A 131 5.50 -6.36 14.28
N VAL A 132 6.09 -7.55 14.16
CA VAL A 132 5.39 -8.82 14.39
C VAL A 132 4.88 -8.91 15.82
N ALA A 133 5.71 -8.57 16.80
CA ALA A 133 5.30 -8.53 18.20
C ALA A 133 4.15 -7.52 18.42
N GLY A 134 4.23 -6.32 17.83
CA GLY A 134 3.16 -5.32 17.90
C GLY A 134 1.83 -5.81 17.31
N VAL A 135 1.87 -6.48 16.17
CA VAL A 135 0.67 -7.07 15.55
C VAL A 135 0.05 -8.14 16.47
N PHE A 136 0.85 -9.01 17.11
CA PHE A 136 0.34 -9.98 18.07
C PHE A 136 -0.33 -9.34 19.27
N VAL A 137 0.25 -8.27 19.83
CA VAL A 137 -0.36 -7.53 20.95
C VAL A 137 -1.72 -6.94 20.52
N ILE A 138 -1.79 -6.35 19.33
CA ILE A 138 -3.03 -5.76 18.81
C ILE A 138 -4.12 -6.83 18.61
N ILE A 139 -3.76 -7.96 18.03
CA ILE A 139 -4.69 -9.09 17.81
C ILE A 139 -5.20 -9.63 19.15
N GLY A 140 -4.34 -9.73 20.16
CA GLY A 140 -4.70 -10.23 21.50
C GLY A 140 -5.73 -9.38 22.25
N VAL A 141 -5.87 -8.09 21.88
CA VAL A 141 -6.83 -7.15 22.50
C VAL A 141 -8.12 -7.01 21.67
N GLY A 142 -8.16 -7.56 20.45
CA GLY A 142 -9.28 -7.42 19.52
C GLY A 142 -10.45 -8.36 19.81
N SER A 143 -11.66 -7.90 19.49
CA SER A 143 -12.83 -8.79 19.44
C SER A 143 -12.71 -9.77 18.24
N LYS A 144 -13.44 -10.89 18.27
CA LYS A 144 -13.44 -11.87 17.15
C LYS A 144 -13.76 -11.25 15.80
N VAL A 145 -14.66 -10.27 15.76
CA VAL A 145 -15.01 -9.54 14.52
C VAL A 145 -13.85 -8.64 14.07
N ALA A 146 -13.23 -7.92 15.00
CA ALA A 146 -12.07 -7.08 14.70
C ALA A 146 -10.88 -7.90 14.17
N ILE A 147 -10.68 -9.12 14.64
CA ILE A 147 -9.61 -10.04 14.18
C ILE A 147 -9.76 -10.31 12.67
N ALA A 148 -10.96 -10.56 12.17
CA ALA A 148 -11.17 -10.77 10.73
C ALA A 148 -10.75 -9.54 9.91
N GLY A 149 -11.09 -8.34 10.36
CA GLY A 149 -10.66 -7.09 9.73
C GLY A 149 -9.15 -6.87 9.82
N MET A 150 -8.52 -7.26 10.92
CA MET A 150 -7.06 -7.21 11.08
C MET A 150 -6.34 -8.17 10.12
N ILE A 151 -6.86 -9.38 9.95
CA ILE A 151 -6.32 -10.36 8.98
C ILE A 151 -6.42 -9.80 7.55
N LEU A 152 -7.56 -9.21 7.16
CA LEU A 152 -7.72 -8.58 5.86
C LEU A 152 -6.73 -7.42 5.66
N SER A 153 -6.53 -6.59 6.68
CA SER A 153 -5.52 -5.53 6.64
C SER A 153 -4.11 -6.08 6.48
N PHE A 154 -3.78 -7.18 7.14
CA PHE A 154 -2.47 -7.83 7.00
C PHE A 154 -2.28 -8.47 5.62
N VAL A 155 -3.31 -9.12 5.08
CA VAL A 155 -3.31 -9.63 3.69
C VAL A 155 -3.07 -8.49 2.71
N SER A 156 -3.72 -7.34 2.90
CA SER A 156 -3.48 -6.14 2.11
C SER A 156 -2.01 -5.71 2.15
N VAL A 157 -1.38 -5.69 3.33
CA VAL A 157 0.05 -5.36 3.50
C VAL A 157 0.94 -6.30 2.70
N LEU A 158 0.67 -7.60 2.74
CA LEU A 158 1.43 -8.59 1.99
C LEU A 158 1.31 -8.38 0.47
N LEU A 159 0.08 -8.23 -0.02
CA LEU A 159 -0.19 -8.03 -1.45
C LEU A 159 0.40 -6.70 -1.94
N TRP A 160 0.27 -5.64 -1.15
CA TRP A 160 0.86 -4.34 -1.47
C TRP A 160 2.38 -4.39 -1.50
N SER A 161 3.00 -5.06 -0.53
CA SER A 161 4.45 -5.21 -0.46
C SER A 161 4.99 -6.02 -1.64
N PHE A 162 4.34 -7.11 -2.00
CA PHE A 162 4.65 -7.90 -3.19
C PHE A 162 4.55 -7.05 -4.46
N THR A 163 3.47 -6.29 -4.59
CA THR A 163 3.25 -5.41 -5.74
C THR A 163 4.27 -4.29 -5.81
N SER A 164 4.63 -3.67 -4.67
CA SER A 164 5.61 -2.60 -4.61
C SER A 164 6.99 -3.05 -5.12
N VAL A 165 7.41 -4.27 -4.78
CA VAL A 165 8.65 -4.86 -5.28
C VAL A 165 8.60 -5.12 -6.79
N ASN A 166 7.48 -5.62 -7.29
CA ASN A 166 7.28 -5.84 -8.73
C ASN A 166 7.20 -4.52 -9.50
N THR A 167 6.54 -3.50 -8.95
CA THR A 167 6.49 -2.16 -9.54
C THR A 167 7.88 -1.54 -9.65
N ARG A 168 8.71 -1.68 -8.60
CA ARG A 168 10.12 -1.23 -8.64
C ARG A 168 10.91 -1.92 -9.74
N LYS A 169 10.70 -3.23 -9.92
CA LYS A 169 11.38 -4.02 -10.96
C LYS A 169 11.00 -3.56 -12.37
N ILE A 170 9.72 -3.33 -12.63
CA ILE A 170 9.26 -2.90 -13.95
C ILE A 170 9.53 -1.41 -14.20
N GLY A 171 9.40 -0.55 -13.16
CA GLY A 171 9.66 0.88 -13.25
C GLY A 171 11.12 1.25 -13.51
N ALA A 172 12.06 0.33 -13.30
CA ALA A 172 13.46 0.51 -13.70
C ALA A 172 13.65 0.42 -15.23
N LYS A 173 12.67 -0.11 -15.97
CA LYS A 173 12.69 -0.23 -17.44
C LYS A 173 12.08 0.99 -18.13
N TYR A 174 11.13 1.67 -17.47
CA TYR A 174 10.39 2.83 -17.94
C TYR A 174 10.67 4.03 -17.04
#